data_554a9adb7d7fbb389998019950b5cfd7
#
_entry.id   554a9adb7d7fbb389998019950b5cfd7
#
_cell.length_a   1.000
_cell.length_b   1.000
_cell.length_c   1.000
_cell.angle_alpha   90.00
_cell.angle_beta   90.00
_cell.angle_gamma   90.00
#
_symmetry.space_group_name_H-M   'P 1'
#
loop_
_entity.id
_entity.type
_entity.pdbx_description
1 polymer ?
#
loop_
_entity_poly.entity_id
_entity_poly.type
_entity_poly.pdbx_seq_one_letter_code
_entity_poly.pdbx_strand_id
1 'polypeptide(L)'
;MTADSRGAGPALDAPTLVDTLENRLGDPFDDANPLGFAALLRADERGEMCAAGERALDEHGLNADFVPTALGGRLSRIDELVAALRAVYRRDPCLGLGYGMSSFIAAVNVWLAGDERQQRATARLLLCDRRIAAAYHELAHGNDMAGVECAVAETGAGRVLRGRKEVVTNIRRADALVVFARTDDRRGSRSHSQVLVDKRDLDLARVHDLPRFPSSGMRGVQLHGIEFDDCPLPPGSVLGRTGGGLETALRSFQITRTVLPAVMCGPVETGLRVTLRHLLGRSLYGRSALDLPYLRSTLAGAYADLLAVECLSATVLRAVHVLPAEVSVLASVFKHFGSALLLDVMYTLSELMGAHFYLRGGPSAIFQKLLRDVRVVSFGHAARGACESNVLPQLPVLARRSWASPRPQRAPEELFRLDAPLPPLRFDRLKLSGSGNDHLTGTLRASVPELSGRSAELGALFLTEHEALTRDCRALPPSELGVTTGAHASELVTRAGHLLAASACLGVWRHNRHRGGAQSDPRWLQALLTRLHGRLTGRPTALPDELAEPLVTELLDRLAAGRSFDLTGRRLPDGTRGATP
;
A
#
# COMPACT_ATOMS: atom_id res chain seq x y z
N MET A 1 -5.31 55.94 -25.69
CA MET A 1 -6.24 55.05 -24.95
C MET A 1 -5.71 53.63 -25.14
N THR A 2 -4.85 53.22 -24.25
CA THR A 2 -4.26 51.86 -24.23
C THR A 2 -5.05 51.04 -23.20
N ALA A 3 -5.71 50.00 -23.68
CA ALA A 3 -6.46 49.09 -22.84
C ALA A 3 -5.52 48.14 -22.08
N ASP A 4 -5.67 48.17 -20.77
CA ASP A 4 -4.95 47.39 -19.76
C ASP A 4 -5.44 45.93 -19.81
N SER A 5 -4.64 45.04 -20.38
CA SER A 5 -4.92 43.59 -20.38
C SER A 5 -4.36 42.98 -19.09
N ARG A 6 -5.11 43.10 -17.99
CA ARG A 6 -4.85 42.31 -16.78
C ARG A 6 -5.20 40.87 -17.06
N GLY A 7 -4.16 40.04 -17.13
CA GLY A 7 -4.30 38.60 -17.31
C GLY A 7 -5.18 37.98 -16.22
N ALA A 8 -6.22 37.27 -16.65
CA ALA A 8 -6.98 36.39 -15.78
C ALA A 8 -6.04 35.32 -15.23
N GLY A 9 -5.89 35.28 -13.91
CA GLY A 9 -5.20 34.19 -13.24
C GLY A 9 -5.87 32.84 -13.60
N PRO A 10 -5.13 31.72 -13.54
CA PRO A 10 -5.71 30.43 -13.88
C PRO A 10 -6.97 30.18 -13.03
N ALA A 11 -8.05 29.83 -13.68
CA ALA A 11 -9.28 29.41 -13.04
C ALA A 11 -8.94 28.32 -12.01
N LEU A 12 -9.34 28.52 -10.75
CA LEU A 12 -9.22 27.48 -9.73
C LEU A 12 -10.04 26.28 -10.21
N ASP A 13 -9.37 25.19 -10.59
CA ASP A 13 -10.03 23.93 -10.93
C ASP A 13 -10.97 23.53 -9.79
N ALA A 14 -12.14 22.96 -10.13
CA ALA A 14 -13.07 22.46 -9.15
C ALA A 14 -12.37 21.46 -8.23
N PRO A 15 -12.63 21.47 -6.90
CA PRO A 15 -11.97 20.58 -5.97
C PRO A 15 -12.23 19.12 -6.34
N THR A 16 -11.18 18.31 -6.36
CA THR A 16 -11.31 16.87 -6.61
C THR A 16 -12.04 16.18 -5.45
N LEU A 17 -12.54 14.94 -5.67
CA LEU A 17 -13.13 14.14 -4.58
C LEU A 17 -12.17 13.96 -3.40
N VAL A 18 -10.86 13.85 -3.68
CA VAL A 18 -9.83 13.73 -2.64
C VAL A 18 -9.68 15.04 -1.87
N ASP A 19 -9.72 16.20 -2.55
CA ASP A 19 -9.65 17.50 -1.88
C ASP A 19 -10.89 17.73 -1.00
N THR A 20 -12.06 17.29 -1.47
CA THR A 20 -13.30 17.32 -0.68
C THR A 20 -13.19 16.47 0.57
N LEU A 21 -12.60 15.27 0.46
CA LEU A 21 -12.37 14.38 1.60
C LEU A 21 -11.35 14.96 2.59
N GLU A 22 -10.21 15.48 2.12
CA GLU A 22 -9.20 16.16 2.97
C GLU A 22 -9.83 17.32 3.73
N ASN A 23 -10.61 18.17 3.06
CA ASN A 23 -11.30 19.29 3.69
C ASN A 23 -12.33 18.84 4.74
N ARG A 24 -13.06 17.74 4.48
CA ARG A 24 -14.00 17.16 5.45
C ARG A 24 -13.28 16.62 6.68
N LEU A 25 -12.12 16.02 6.52
CA LEU A 25 -11.30 15.54 7.62
C LEU A 25 -10.70 16.70 8.45
N GLY A 26 -10.53 17.87 7.86
CA GLY A 26 -10.11 19.10 8.52
C GLY A 26 -8.65 19.10 9.01
N ASP A 27 -8.27 20.07 9.83
CA ASP A 27 -6.93 20.17 10.42
C ASP A 27 -6.70 19.07 11.47
N PRO A 28 -5.67 18.20 11.30
CA PRO A 28 -5.38 17.16 12.27
C PRO A 28 -4.80 17.66 13.60
N PHE A 29 -4.20 18.85 13.60
CA PHE A 29 -3.57 19.46 14.78
C PHE A 29 -4.52 20.35 15.59
N ASP A 30 -5.73 20.57 15.09
CA ASP A 30 -6.77 21.29 15.84
C ASP A 30 -7.40 20.34 16.89
N ASP A 31 -7.19 20.66 18.17
CA ASP A 31 -7.72 19.89 19.30
C ASP A 31 -9.26 19.91 19.37
N ALA A 32 -9.91 20.92 18.78
CA ALA A 32 -11.37 21.02 18.66
C ALA A 32 -11.92 20.15 17.51
N ASN A 33 -11.07 19.74 16.55
CA ASN A 33 -11.50 18.87 15.47
C ASN A 33 -11.82 17.45 16.01
N PRO A 34 -13.07 16.95 15.84
CA PRO A 34 -13.44 15.59 16.27
C PRO A 34 -12.69 14.49 15.49
N LEU A 35 -11.98 14.86 14.40
CA LEU A 35 -11.10 14.03 13.58
C LEU A 35 -9.63 14.43 13.72
N GLY A 36 -9.32 15.31 14.67
CA GLY A 36 -7.96 15.70 15.01
C GLY A 36 -7.21 14.64 15.82
N PHE A 37 -5.89 14.75 15.88
CA PHE A 37 -5.03 13.78 16.55
C PHE A 37 -5.39 13.55 18.01
N ALA A 38 -5.80 14.59 18.74
CA ALA A 38 -6.24 14.45 20.14
C ALA A 38 -7.46 13.51 20.28
N ALA A 39 -8.45 13.65 19.39
CA ALA A 39 -9.63 12.78 19.39
C ALA A 39 -9.30 11.33 18.99
N LEU A 40 -8.42 11.17 17.98
CA LEU A 40 -7.95 9.86 17.53
C LEU A 40 -7.15 9.12 18.59
N LEU A 41 -6.31 9.82 19.35
CA LEU A 41 -5.57 9.23 20.47
C LEU A 41 -6.50 8.77 21.59
N ARG A 42 -7.52 9.57 21.94
CA ARG A 42 -8.55 9.15 22.93
C ARG A 42 -9.30 7.88 22.49
N ALA A 43 -9.63 7.75 21.19
CA ALA A 43 -10.26 6.54 20.67
C ALA A 43 -9.30 5.34 20.71
N ASP A 44 -8.03 5.53 20.33
CA ASP A 44 -6.97 4.50 20.38
C ASP A 44 -6.78 3.97 21.83
N GLU A 45 -6.80 4.85 22.83
CA GLU A 45 -6.67 4.46 24.26
C GLU A 45 -7.80 3.56 24.71
N ARG A 46 -9.03 3.80 24.23
CA ARG A 46 -10.18 2.94 24.52
C ARG A 46 -10.24 1.68 23.64
N GLY A 47 -9.35 1.57 22.66
CA GLY A 47 -9.38 0.48 21.66
C GLY A 47 -10.64 0.53 20.78
N GLU A 48 -11.09 1.72 20.44
CA GLU A 48 -12.31 1.99 19.67
C GLU A 48 -11.99 2.67 18.32
N MET A 49 -12.85 2.46 17.34
CA MET A 49 -12.86 3.25 16.12
C MET A 49 -13.33 4.68 16.41
N CYS A 50 -12.77 5.65 15.70
CA CYS A 50 -13.24 7.02 15.75
C CYS A 50 -14.63 7.14 15.09
N ALA A 51 -15.70 7.17 15.88
CA ALA A 51 -17.06 7.21 15.37
C ALA A 51 -17.36 8.47 14.52
N ALA A 52 -16.75 9.62 14.85
CA ALA A 52 -16.86 10.82 14.02
C ALA A 52 -16.21 10.60 12.64
N GLY A 53 -15.08 9.87 12.60
CA GLY A 53 -14.40 9.49 11.37
C GLY A 53 -15.28 8.59 10.50
N GLU A 54 -15.88 7.57 11.08
CA GLU A 54 -16.77 6.67 10.33
C GLU A 54 -17.95 7.45 9.71
N ARG A 55 -18.59 8.32 10.46
CA ARG A 55 -19.68 9.19 9.93
C ARG A 55 -19.21 10.09 8.79
N ALA A 56 -18.01 10.71 8.93
CA ALA A 56 -17.47 11.56 7.88
C ALA A 56 -17.21 10.79 6.57
N LEU A 57 -16.81 9.51 6.67
CA LEU A 57 -16.60 8.64 5.52
C LEU A 57 -17.92 8.13 4.92
N ASP A 58 -18.94 7.84 5.74
CA ASP A 58 -20.30 7.52 5.27
C ASP A 58 -20.89 8.72 4.50
N GLU A 59 -20.80 9.93 5.05
CA GLU A 59 -21.28 11.16 4.40
C GLU A 59 -20.51 11.52 3.11
N HIS A 60 -19.25 11.11 2.99
CA HIS A 60 -18.48 11.21 1.75
C HIS A 60 -18.86 10.13 0.74
N GLY A 61 -19.51 9.05 1.19
CA GLY A 61 -19.82 7.88 0.40
C GLY A 61 -18.56 7.13 -0.05
N LEU A 62 -17.56 6.96 0.85
CA LEU A 62 -16.26 6.35 0.50
C LEU A 62 -16.42 4.94 -0.07
N ASN A 63 -17.44 4.19 0.35
CA ASN A 63 -17.67 2.83 -0.15
C ASN A 63 -17.93 2.77 -1.67
N ALA A 64 -18.41 3.87 -2.27
CA ALA A 64 -18.59 3.93 -3.72
C ALA A 64 -17.26 3.84 -4.49
N ASP A 65 -16.12 4.20 -3.85
CA ASP A 65 -14.80 4.06 -4.44
C ASP A 65 -14.32 2.59 -4.49
N PHE A 66 -15.01 1.67 -3.81
CA PHE A 66 -14.74 0.23 -3.84
C PHE A 66 -15.57 -0.53 -4.87
N VAL A 67 -16.54 0.12 -5.47
CA VAL A 67 -17.48 -0.47 -6.43
C VAL A 67 -17.14 0.00 -7.84
N PRO A 68 -16.97 -0.94 -8.81
CA PRO A 68 -16.73 -0.59 -10.20
C PRO A 68 -17.79 0.36 -10.78
N THR A 69 -17.38 1.26 -11.67
CA THR A 69 -18.29 2.22 -12.32
C THR A 69 -19.44 1.53 -13.08
N ALA A 70 -19.17 0.37 -13.69
CA ALA A 70 -20.19 -0.45 -14.35
C ALA A 70 -21.29 -0.96 -13.41
N LEU A 71 -21.05 -0.93 -12.09
CA LEU A 71 -22.00 -1.36 -11.05
C LEU A 71 -22.55 -0.18 -10.22
N GLY A 72 -22.35 1.05 -10.70
CA GLY A 72 -22.87 2.27 -10.07
C GLY A 72 -21.95 2.93 -9.06
N GLY A 73 -20.70 2.44 -8.89
CA GLY A 73 -19.69 3.03 -8.03
C GLY A 73 -18.77 4.03 -8.73
N ARG A 74 -17.61 4.30 -8.09
CA ARG A 74 -16.59 5.22 -8.60
C ARG A 74 -15.26 4.55 -8.92
N LEU A 75 -15.11 3.25 -8.68
CA LEU A 75 -13.85 2.52 -8.96
C LEU A 75 -13.61 2.43 -10.45
N SER A 76 -12.79 3.31 -10.96
CA SER A 76 -12.28 3.33 -12.34
C SER A 76 -10.76 3.14 -12.38
N ARG A 77 -10.06 3.67 -11.36
CA ARG A 77 -8.60 3.70 -11.27
C ARG A 77 -8.14 3.36 -9.85
N ILE A 78 -7.12 2.50 -9.76
CA ILE A 78 -6.55 2.09 -8.46
C ILE A 78 -5.71 3.21 -7.83
N ASP A 79 -5.04 4.05 -8.62
CA ASP A 79 -4.27 5.19 -8.10
C ASP A 79 -5.19 6.28 -7.52
N GLU A 80 -6.37 6.53 -8.09
CA GLU A 80 -7.39 7.42 -7.52
C GLU A 80 -7.97 6.88 -6.22
N LEU A 81 -8.30 5.59 -6.16
CA LEU A 81 -8.70 4.92 -4.94
C LEU A 81 -7.65 5.08 -3.84
N VAL A 82 -6.37 4.86 -4.16
CA VAL A 82 -5.27 5.02 -3.21
C VAL A 82 -5.14 6.47 -2.76
N ALA A 83 -5.32 7.44 -3.64
CA ALA A 83 -5.28 8.86 -3.28
C ALA A 83 -6.38 9.22 -2.26
N ALA A 84 -7.62 8.72 -2.44
CA ALA A 84 -8.70 8.89 -1.48
C ALA A 84 -8.41 8.19 -0.15
N LEU A 85 -7.98 6.93 -0.19
CA LEU A 85 -7.61 6.19 1.01
C LEU A 85 -6.43 6.81 1.76
N ARG A 86 -5.44 7.40 1.06
CA ARG A 86 -4.31 8.10 1.71
C ARG A 86 -4.76 9.28 2.56
N ALA A 87 -5.79 10.03 2.16
CA ALA A 87 -6.36 11.09 2.98
C ALA A 87 -6.80 10.53 4.35
N VAL A 88 -7.47 9.37 4.34
CA VAL A 88 -7.91 8.69 5.57
C VAL A 88 -6.73 8.13 6.36
N TYR A 89 -5.81 7.42 5.70
CA TYR A 89 -4.65 6.78 6.37
C TYR A 89 -3.66 7.79 6.94
N ARG A 90 -3.52 8.96 6.31
CA ARG A 90 -2.73 10.09 6.83
C ARG A 90 -3.26 10.57 8.18
N ARG A 91 -4.57 10.45 8.41
CA ARG A 91 -5.23 10.74 9.69
C ARG A 91 -5.10 9.61 10.68
N ASP A 92 -5.58 8.43 10.28
CA ASP A 92 -5.66 7.26 11.14
C ASP A 92 -5.67 5.95 10.34
N PRO A 93 -4.60 5.13 10.42
CA PRO A 93 -4.59 3.81 9.81
C PRO A 93 -5.72 2.90 10.30
N CYS A 94 -6.16 3.03 11.58
CA CYS A 94 -7.30 2.27 12.10
C CYS A 94 -8.57 2.58 11.34
N LEU A 95 -8.86 3.86 11.11
CA LEU A 95 -10.03 4.31 10.36
C LEU A 95 -9.94 3.82 8.92
N GLY A 96 -8.76 3.96 8.29
CA GLY A 96 -8.54 3.52 6.90
C GLY A 96 -8.77 2.03 6.69
N LEU A 97 -8.19 1.17 7.53
CA LEU A 97 -8.36 -0.28 7.43
C LEU A 97 -9.73 -0.73 7.93
N GLY A 98 -10.11 -0.27 9.11
CA GLY A 98 -11.28 -0.78 9.83
C GLY A 98 -12.60 -0.30 9.25
N TYR A 99 -12.64 0.89 8.58
CA TYR A 99 -13.87 1.35 7.94
C TYR A 99 -14.08 0.67 6.58
N GLY A 100 -13.24 0.97 5.61
CA GLY A 100 -13.54 0.67 4.21
C GLY A 100 -12.61 -0.33 3.56
N MET A 101 -11.31 -0.23 3.80
CA MET A 101 -10.36 -1.08 3.08
C MET A 101 -10.58 -2.58 3.32
N SER A 102 -11.06 -2.98 4.51
CA SER A 102 -11.45 -4.37 4.77
C SER A 102 -12.57 -4.85 3.86
N SER A 103 -13.55 -3.96 3.55
CA SER A 103 -14.61 -4.25 2.60
C SER A 103 -14.09 -4.32 1.16
N PHE A 104 -13.21 -3.42 0.76
CA PHE A 104 -12.56 -3.48 -0.55
C PHE A 104 -11.81 -4.79 -0.78
N ILE A 105 -11.05 -5.25 0.23
CA ILE A 105 -10.33 -6.52 0.20
C ILE A 105 -11.25 -7.72 -0.08
N ALA A 106 -12.40 -7.77 0.57
CA ALA A 106 -13.39 -8.80 0.33
C ALA A 106 -14.02 -8.66 -1.07
N ALA A 107 -14.41 -7.43 -1.44
CA ALA A 107 -15.11 -7.13 -2.67
C ALA A 107 -14.28 -7.44 -3.93
N VAL A 108 -12.95 -7.23 -3.91
CA VAL A 108 -12.07 -7.57 -5.05
C VAL A 108 -12.21 -9.03 -5.48
N ASN A 109 -12.45 -9.95 -4.54
CA ASN A 109 -12.69 -11.35 -4.88
C ASN A 109 -14.00 -11.55 -5.65
N VAL A 110 -15.02 -10.78 -5.29
CA VAL A 110 -16.31 -10.80 -5.97
C VAL A 110 -16.19 -10.18 -7.37
N TRP A 111 -15.45 -9.08 -7.50
CA TRP A 111 -15.19 -8.46 -8.82
C TRP A 111 -14.40 -9.37 -9.76
N LEU A 112 -13.53 -10.24 -9.21
CA LEU A 112 -12.73 -11.19 -9.98
C LEU A 112 -13.49 -12.44 -10.40
N ALA A 113 -14.33 -13.01 -9.55
CA ALA A 113 -14.87 -14.35 -9.73
C ALA A 113 -16.38 -14.46 -9.56
N GLY A 114 -17.04 -13.45 -9.01
CA GLY A 114 -18.50 -13.47 -8.80
C GLY A 114 -19.27 -13.41 -10.12
N ASP A 115 -20.41 -14.09 -10.16
CA ASP A 115 -21.39 -13.91 -11.22
C ASP A 115 -22.08 -12.54 -11.15
N GLU A 116 -22.88 -12.20 -12.15
CA GLU A 116 -23.54 -10.90 -12.23
C GLU A 116 -24.46 -10.62 -11.02
N ARG A 117 -25.17 -11.66 -10.52
CA ARG A 117 -26.03 -11.56 -9.34
C ARG A 117 -25.22 -11.23 -8.09
N GLN A 118 -24.11 -11.94 -7.88
CA GLN A 118 -23.20 -11.77 -6.76
C GLN A 118 -22.54 -10.39 -6.79
N GLN A 119 -22.06 -9.95 -7.96
CA GLN A 119 -21.45 -8.63 -8.15
C GLN A 119 -22.47 -7.51 -7.86
N ARG A 120 -23.68 -7.59 -8.41
CA ARG A 120 -24.75 -6.59 -8.17
C ARG A 120 -25.19 -6.56 -6.71
N ALA A 121 -25.30 -7.72 -6.04
CA ALA A 121 -25.65 -7.80 -4.63
C ALA A 121 -24.58 -7.13 -3.75
N THR A 122 -23.30 -7.43 -4.00
CA THR A 122 -22.16 -6.81 -3.29
C THR A 122 -22.10 -5.30 -3.55
N ALA A 123 -22.30 -4.86 -4.79
CA ALA A 123 -22.34 -3.44 -5.13
C ALA A 123 -23.43 -2.69 -4.36
N ARG A 124 -24.66 -3.21 -4.35
CA ARG A 124 -25.77 -2.62 -3.58
C ARG A 124 -25.46 -2.54 -2.08
N LEU A 125 -24.87 -3.60 -1.52
CA LEU A 125 -24.48 -3.62 -0.12
C LEU A 125 -23.50 -2.48 0.20
N LEU A 126 -22.43 -2.33 -0.58
CA LEU A 126 -21.41 -1.30 -0.37
C LEU A 126 -21.95 0.12 -0.61
N LEU A 127 -22.79 0.31 -1.65
CA LEU A 127 -23.42 1.62 -1.96
C LEU A 127 -24.45 2.06 -0.91
N CYS A 128 -24.88 1.15 -0.03
CA CYS A 128 -25.69 1.45 1.16
C CYS A 128 -24.85 1.52 2.44
N ASP A 129 -23.55 1.82 2.36
CA ASP A 129 -22.60 1.97 3.45
C ASP A 129 -22.46 0.74 4.37
N ARG A 130 -22.88 -0.43 3.87
CA ARG A 130 -22.72 -1.70 4.57
C ARG A 130 -21.34 -2.28 4.33
N ARG A 131 -20.96 -3.29 5.13
CA ARG A 131 -19.62 -3.87 5.16
C ARG A 131 -19.62 -5.31 4.73
N ILE A 132 -18.51 -5.72 4.09
CA ILE A 132 -18.22 -7.11 3.74
C ILE A 132 -16.85 -7.48 4.29
N ALA A 133 -16.69 -8.68 4.85
CA ALA A 133 -15.43 -9.14 5.42
C ALA A 133 -14.83 -10.31 4.64
N ALA A 134 -13.49 -10.36 4.57
CA ALA A 134 -12.74 -11.47 4.00
C ALA A 134 -12.26 -12.40 5.13
N ALA A 135 -12.82 -13.57 5.23
CA ALA A 135 -12.54 -14.58 6.23
C ALA A 135 -11.63 -15.67 5.67
N TYR A 136 -10.31 -15.42 5.69
CA TYR A 136 -9.29 -16.32 5.16
C TYR A 136 -8.52 -17.07 6.24
N HIS A 137 -8.11 -16.36 7.29
CA HIS A 137 -7.08 -16.82 8.19
C HIS A 137 -7.60 -17.70 9.32
N GLU A 138 -6.83 -18.73 9.61
CA GLU A 138 -6.92 -19.61 10.77
C GLU A 138 -5.61 -19.51 11.55
N LEU A 139 -5.65 -19.47 12.88
CA LEU A 139 -4.45 -19.31 13.71
C LEU A 139 -3.44 -20.43 13.48
N ALA A 140 -3.93 -21.65 13.27
CA ALA A 140 -3.09 -22.83 13.07
C ALA A 140 -2.28 -22.78 11.76
N HIS A 141 -2.75 -22.06 10.74
CA HIS A 141 -2.21 -22.12 9.38
C HIS A 141 -1.56 -20.82 8.89
N GLY A 142 -1.90 -19.67 9.48
CA GLY A 142 -1.31 -18.38 9.11
C GLY A 142 -1.44 -18.06 7.60
N ASN A 143 -0.30 -18.02 6.89
CA ASN A 143 -0.26 -17.80 5.44
C ASN A 143 -0.29 -19.11 4.62
N ASP A 144 -0.32 -20.28 5.25
CA ASP A 144 -0.49 -21.57 4.56
C ASP A 144 -1.97 -21.76 4.18
N MET A 145 -2.35 -21.19 3.06
CA MET A 145 -3.72 -21.28 2.55
C MET A 145 -4.11 -22.71 2.14
N ALA A 146 -3.15 -23.57 1.84
CA ALA A 146 -3.42 -24.97 1.48
C ALA A 146 -3.73 -25.83 2.72
N GLY A 147 -3.31 -25.38 3.90
CA GLY A 147 -3.57 -26.02 5.18
C GLY A 147 -4.93 -25.71 5.79
N VAL A 148 -5.68 -24.74 5.25
CA VAL A 148 -6.98 -24.28 5.79
C VAL A 148 -7.95 -25.44 6.00
N GLU A 149 -8.55 -25.52 7.20
CA GLU A 149 -9.43 -26.63 7.64
C GLU A 149 -10.92 -26.27 7.54
N CYS A 150 -11.29 -24.98 7.65
CA CYS A 150 -12.68 -24.58 7.42
C CYS A 150 -13.15 -25.09 6.07
N ALA A 151 -14.27 -25.80 6.04
CA ALA A 151 -14.68 -26.61 4.89
C ALA A 151 -16.14 -26.39 4.50
N VAL A 152 -16.42 -26.55 3.21
CA VAL A 152 -17.76 -26.75 2.68
C VAL A 152 -17.94 -28.22 2.41
N ALA A 153 -18.89 -28.85 3.09
CA ALA A 153 -19.22 -30.27 2.92
C ALA A 153 -20.54 -30.43 2.18
N GLU A 154 -20.64 -31.46 1.36
CA GLU A 154 -21.91 -31.89 0.74
C GLU A 154 -22.66 -32.77 1.74
N THR A 155 -23.96 -32.54 1.89
CA THR A 155 -24.87 -33.35 2.70
C THR A 155 -26.10 -33.71 1.88
N GLY A 156 -26.90 -34.65 2.38
CA GLY A 156 -28.17 -35.00 1.70
C GLY A 156 -29.16 -33.84 1.56
N ALA A 157 -28.99 -32.77 2.39
CA ALA A 157 -29.83 -31.56 2.37
C ALA A 157 -29.20 -30.38 1.61
N GLY A 158 -27.99 -30.56 1.03
CA GLY A 158 -27.23 -29.50 0.36
C GLY A 158 -25.87 -29.27 0.97
N ARG A 159 -25.30 -28.07 0.74
CA ARG A 159 -23.97 -27.70 1.24
C ARG A 159 -24.03 -27.08 2.63
N VAL A 160 -23.07 -27.41 3.47
CA VAL A 160 -22.89 -26.81 4.80
C VAL A 160 -21.48 -26.28 4.95
N LEU A 161 -21.34 -25.18 5.68
CA LEU A 161 -20.06 -24.61 6.06
C LEU A 161 -19.75 -25.02 7.50
N ARG A 162 -18.53 -25.53 7.74
CA ARG A 162 -18.06 -25.95 9.07
C ARG A 162 -16.63 -25.47 9.33
N GLY A 163 -16.30 -25.21 10.62
CA GLY A 163 -14.99 -24.81 11.07
C GLY A 163 -14.88 -23.34 11.44
N ARG A 164 -13.65 -22.84 11.62
CA ARG A 164 -13.38 -21.53 12.23
C ARG A 164 -12.59 -20.63 11.30
N LYS A 165 -12.83 -19.32 11.45
CA LYS A 165 -11.99 -18.25 10.96
C LYS A 165 -11.71 -17.31 12.12
N GLU A 166 -10.47 -17.26 12.58
CA GLU A 166 -10.22 -16.71 13.92
C GLU A 166 -9.73 -15.26 13.89
N VAL A 167 -9.05 -14.83 12.83
CA VAL A 167 -8.49 -13.48 12.75
C VAL A 167 -9.07 -12.75 11.54
N VAL A 168 -10.24 -12.17 11.73
CA VAL A 168 -10.98 -11.50 10.65
C VAL A 168 -11.34 -10.07 11.05
N THR A 169 -10.90 -9.11 10.23
CA THR A 169 -11.26 -7.71 10.38
C THR A 169 -12.75 -7.50 10.13
N ASN A 170 -13.42 -6.84 11.06
CA ASN A 170 -14.85 -6.47 10.98
C ASN A 170 -15.83 -7.65 10.88
N ILE A 171 -15.46 -8.86 11.22
CA ILE A 171 -16.35 -10.04 11.04
C ILE A 171 -17.71 -9.84 11.74
N ARG A 172 -17.75 -9.23 12.93
CA ARG A 172 -19.00 -8.96 13.67
C ARG A 172 -19.82 -7.82 13.04
N ARG A 173 -19.15 -6.87 12.40
CA ARG A 173 -19.75 -5.66 11.82
C ARG A 173 -20.15 -5.84 10.36
N ALA A 174 -19.64 -6.86 9.69
CA ALA A 174 -19.92 -7.13 8.29
C ALA A 174 -21.32 -7.74 8.11
N ASP A 175 -21.99 -7.31 7.06
CA ASP A 175 -23.30 -7.85 6.63
C ASP A 175 -23.13 -9.09 5.75
N ALA A 176 -22.01 -9.17 5.03
CA ALA A 176 -21.66 -10.31 4.18
C ALA A 176 -20.21 -10.74 4.36
N LEU A 177 -19.90 -11.97 3.99
CA LEU A 177 -18.60 -12.60 4.15
C LEU A 177 -18.13 -13.23 2.84
N VAL A 178 -16.85 -13.08 2.52
CA VAL A 178 -16.13 -13.95 1.59
C VAL A 178 -15.29 -14.91 2.42
N VAL A 179 -15.68 -16.18 2.47
CA VAL A 179 -15.02 -17.21 3.27
C VAL A 179 -14.19 -18.09 2.35
N PHE A 180 -12.90 -18.24 2.66
CA PHE A 180 -12.02 -19.19 1.99
C PHE A 180 -12.12 -20.54 2.70
N ALA A 181 -12.60 -21.58 2.01
CA ALA A 181 -12.92 -22.86 2.61
C ALA A 181 -12.52 -24.03 1.70
N ARG A 182 -12.18 -25.14 2.31
CA ARG A 182 -11.87 -26.39 1.63
C ARG A 182 -13.15 -27.01 1.06
N THR A 183 -13.10 -27.44 -0.18
CA THR A 183 -14.23 -28.07 -0.91
C THR A 183 -13.87 -29.43 -1.53
N ASP A 184 -12.63 -29.89 -1.38
CA ASP A 184 -12.16 -31.22 -1.80
C ASP A 184 -11.19 -31.75 -0.74
N ASP A 185 -11.34 -33.00 -0.33
CA ASP A 185 -10.47 -33.63 0.67
C ASP A 185 -9.07 -33.96 0.12
N ARG A 186 -8.93 -34.06 -1.20
CA ARG A 186 -7.62 -34.24 -1.85
C ARG A 186 -6.87 -32.91 -1.83
N ARG A 187 -5.73 -32.91 -1.13
CA ARG A 187 -4.86 -31.72 -1.06
C ARG A 187 -4.34 -31.34 -2.45
N GLY A 188 -4.38 -30.04 -2.76
CA GLY A 188 -3.88 -29.51 -4.01
C GLY A 188 -4.33 -28.08 -4.28
N SER A 189 -3.86 -27.52 -5.39
CA SER A 189 -4.19 -26.13 -5.79
C SER A 189 -5.69 -25.92 -6.09
N ARG A 190 -6.47 -26.99 -6.21
CA ARG A 190 -7.91 -26.96 -6.47
C ARG A 190 -8.77 -27.48 -5.32
N SER A 191 -8.20 -27.64 -4.14
CA SER A 191 -8.93 -28.15 -2.97
C SER A 191 -9.80 -27.11 -2.26
N HIS A 192 -9.66 -25.82 -2.59
CA HIS A 192 -10.34 -24.74 -1.90
C HIS A 192 -11.19 -23.89 -2.85
N SER A 193 -12.29 -23.38 -2.32
CA SER A 193 -13.17 -22.41 -2.97
C SER A 193 -13.31 -21.15 -2.10
N GLN A 194 -13.86 -20.12 -2.67
CA GLN A 194 -14.37 -18.98 -1.90
C GLN A 194 -15.90 -19.02 -1.95
N VAL A 195 -16.54 -18.76 -0.82
CA VAL A 195 -17.99 -18.64 -0.73
C VAL A 195 -18.38 -17.24 -0.29
N LEU A 196 -19.33 -16.65 -0.98
CA LEU A 196 -19.96 -15.38 -0.62
C LEU A 196 -21.28 -15.69 0.07
N VAL A 197 -21.42 -15.21 1.31
CA VAL A 197 -22.62 -15.38 2.10
C VAL A 197 -23.08 -14.04 2.68
N ASP A 198 -24.36 -13.74 2.53
CA ASP A 198 -25.02 -12.69 3.29
C ASP A 198 -25.37 -13.26 4.66
N LYS A 199 -25.04 -12.57 5.75
CA LYS A 199 -25.33 -13.07 7.10
C LYS A 199 -26.82 -13.23 7.38
N ARG A 200 -27.67 -12.51 6.65
CA ARG A 200 -29.15 -12.64 6.76
C ARG A 200 -29.66 -14.00 6.25
N ASP A 201 -28.88 -14.66 5.38
CA ASP A 201 -29.20 -15.95 4.80
C ASP A 201 -28.63 -17.13 5.61
N LEU A 202 -27.89 -16.84 6.70
CA LEU A 202 -27.30 -17.87 7.56
C LEU A 202 -28.24 -18.27 8.70
N ASP A 203 -28.22 -19.53 9.06
CA ASP A 203 -28.81 -20.02 10.31
C ASP A 203 -27.94 -19.56 11.49
N LEU A 204 -28.36 -18.46 12.14
CA LEU A 204 -27.61 -17.86 13.24
C LEU A 204 -27.45 -18.78 14.47
N ALA A 205 -28.28 -19.82 14.62
CA ALA A 205 -28.13 -20.82 15.68
C ALA A 205 -26.86 -21.69 15.45
N ARG A 206 -26.34 -21.70 14.24
CA ARG A 206 -25.14 -22.46 13.84
C ARG A 206 -23.92 -21.57 13.55
N VAL A 207 -23.98 -20.31 13.96
CA VAL A 207 -22.88 -19.34 13.78
C VAL A 207 -22.52 -18.75 15.12
N HIS A 208 -21.26 -18.91 15.52
CA HIS A 208 -20.79 -18.48 16.84
C HIS A 208 -19.69 -17.45 16.70
N ASP A 209 -19.84 -16.30 17.36
CA ASP A 209 -18.81 -15.29 17.46
C ASP A 209 -17.69 -15.76 18.38
N LEU A 210 -16.44 -15.66 17.92
CA LEU A 210 -15.27 -15.90 18.75
C LEU A 210 -14.74 -14.59 19.37
N PRO A 211 -13.95 -14.65 20.46
CA PRO A 211 -13.47 -13.47 21.17
C PRO A 211 -12.69 -12.49 20.28
N ARG A 212 -12.68 -11.22 20.70
CA ARG A 212 -11.83 -10.18 20.11
C ARG A 212 -10.36 -10.42 20.49
N PHE A 213 -9.47 -10.16 19.53
CA PHE A 213 -8.03 -10.14 19.77
C PHE A 213 -7.56 -8.73 20.13
N PRO A 214 -7.11 -8.48 21.39
CA PRO A 214 -6.42 -7.23 21.73
C PRO A 214 -5.09 -7.15 20.96
N SER A 215 -4.82 -5.99 20.36
CA SER A 215 -3.62 -5.77 19.56
C SER A 215 -2.81 -4.59 20.08
N SER A 216 -1.48 -4.61 19.89
CA SER A 216 -0.59 -3.53 20.29
C SER A 216 -0.72 -2.28 19.43
N GLY A 217 -1.02 -2.44 18.13
CA GLY A 217 -1.34 -1.38 17.18
C GLY A 217 -2.66 -1.67 16.50
N MET A 218 -3.19 -0.70 15.73
CA MET A 218 -4.51 -0.82 15.11
C MET A 218 -5.62 -1.13 16.13
N ARG A 219 -5.52 -0.56 17.32
CA ARG A 219 -6.33 -0.94 18.50
C ARG A 219 -7.83 -0.76 18.30
N GLY A 220 -8.23 0.21 17.48
CA GLY A 220 -9.64 0.44 17.14
C GLY A 220 -10.22 -0.57 16.15
N VAL A 221 -9.38 -1.30 15.41
CA VAL A 221 -9.84 -2.27 14.42
C VAL A 221 -10.50 -3.47 15.12
N GLN A 222 -11.67 -3.85 14.64
CA GLN A 222 -12.45 -4.96 15.19
C GLN A 222 -11.95 -6.28 14.63
N LEU A 223 -10.98 -6.92 15.33
CA LEU A 223 -10.45 -8.25 15.01
C LEU A 223 -11.16 -9.30 15.87
N HIS A 224 -11.96 -10.15 15.25
CA HIS A 224 -12.66 -11.25 15.91
C HIS A 224 -12.57 -12.50 15.05
N GLY A 225 -13.00 -13.64 15.60
CA GLY A 225 -13.24 -14.85 14.86
C GLY A 225 -14.73 -15.15 14.71
N ILE A 226 -14.99 -16.16 13.89
CA ILE A 226 -16.31 -16.75 13.65
C ILE A 226 -16.16 -18.26 13.52
N GLU A 227 -17.12 -19.01 14.06
CA GLU A 227 -17.21 -20.47 13.94
C GLU A 227 -18.54 -20.84 13.28
N PHE A 228 -18.50 -21.81 12.39
CA PHE A 228 -19.64 -22.37 11.68
C PHE A 228 -19.82 -23.83 12.09
N ASP A 229 -21.00 -24.18 12.62
CA ASP A 229 -21.37 -25.52 13.03
C ASP A 229 -22.36 -26.11 12.02
N ASP A 230 -21.82 -26.73 10.96
CA ASP A 230 -22.61 -27.27 9.84
C ASP A 230 -23.70 -26.30 9.34
N CYS A 231 -23.31 -25.03 9.18
CA CYS A 231 -24.21 -23.95 8.78
C CYS A 231 -24.64 -24.12 7.32
N PRO A 232 -25.93 -24.27 7.01
CA PRO A 232 -26.40 -24.43 5.64
C PRO A 232 -26.01 -23.24 4.75
N LEU A 233 -25.53 -23.54 3.55
CA LEU A 233 -25.17 -22.54 2.56
C LEU A 233 -26.28 -22.40 1.50
N PRO A 234 -26.69 -21.16 1.17
CA PRO A 234 -27.61 -20.92 0.07
C PRO A 234 -27.05 -21.44 -1.27
N PRO A 235 -27.91 -21.92 -2.18
CA PRO A 235 -27.48 -22.25 -3.54
C PRO A 235 -26.82 -21.07 -4.23
N GLY A 236 -25.72 -21.34 -4.95
CA GLY A 236 -24.96 -20.29 -5.66
C GLY A 236 -24.09 -19.42 -4.75
N SER A 237 -23.71 -19.88 -3.55
CA SER A 237 -22.78 -19.17 -2.67
C SER A 237 -21.32 -19.23 -3.14
N VAL A 238 -20.92 -20.22 -3.95
CA VAL A 238 -19.54 -20.35 -4.43
C VAL A 238 -19.22 -19.21 -5.42
N LEU A 239 -18.09 -18.54 -5.21
CA LEU A 239 -17.55 -17.54 -6.15
C LEU A 239 -16.83 -18.27 -7.29
N GLY A 240 -17.31 -18.08 -8.51
CA GLY A 240 -16.75 -18.69 -9.70
C GLY A 240 -16.89 -20.22 -9.70
N ARG A 241 -15.83 -20.93 -10.08
CA ARG A 241 -15.81 -22.39 -10.12
C ARG A 241 -15.40 -22.99 -8.78
N THR A 242 -16.00 -24.13 -8.41
CA THR A 242 -15.53 -24.94 -7.28
C THR A 242 -14.06 -25.33 -7.48
N GLY A 243 -13.24 -25.21 -6.42
CA GLY A 243 -11.80 -25.45 -6.49
C GLY A 243 -10.99 -24.28 -7.08
N GLY A 244 -11.62 -23.16 -7.44
CA GLY A 244 -10.96 -21.96 -7.96
C GLY A 244 -10.52 -20.94 -6.90
N GLY A 245 -10.74 -21.25 -5.62
CA GLY A 245 -10.56 -20.29 -4.52
C GLY A 245 -9.14 -19.76 -4.38
N LEU A 246 -8.12 -20.62 -4.50
CA LEU A 246 -6.71 -20.20 -4.42
C LEU A 246 -6.33 -19.30 -5.59
N GLU A 247 -6.74 -19.62 -6.82
CA GLU A 247 -6.47 -18.78 -7.99
C GLU A 247 -7.08 -17.39 -7.82
N THR A 248 -8.35 -17.32 -7.39
CA THR A 248 -9.05 -16.04 -7.13
C THR A 248 -8.34 -15.25 -6.04
N ALA A 249 -7.95 -15.89 -4.93
CA ALA A 249 -7.22 -15.24 -3.84
C ALA A 249 -5.88 -14.66 -4.32
N LEU A 250 -5.08 -15.42 -5.07
CA LEU A 250 -3.79 -14.95 -5.59
C LEU A 250 -3.92 -13.78 -6.56
N ARG A 251 -4.98 -13.73 -7.37
CA ARG A 251 -5.29 -12.56 -8.23
C ARG A 251 -5.76 -11.37 -7.40
N SER A 252 -6.63 -11.58 -6.41
CA SER A 252 -7.09 -10.49 -5.54
C SER A 252 -5.94 -9.90 -4.72
N PHE A 253 -5.00 -10.73 -4.29
CA PHE A 253 -3.82 -10.29 -3.57
C PHE A 253 -2.90 -9.39 -4.41
N GLN A 254 -2.89 -9.50 -5.72
CA GLN A 254 -2.13 -8.56 -6.56
C GLN A 254 -2.63 -7.12 -6.37
N ILE A 255 -3.94 -6.93 -6.30
CA ILE A 255 -4.54 -5.62 -6.02
C ILE A 255 -4.24 -5.17 -4.60
N THR A 256 -4.53 -6.01 -3.60
CA THR A 256 -4.42 -5.61 -2.19
C THR A 256 -2.97 -5.45 -1.73
N ARG A 257 -2.02 -6.23 -2.29
CA ARG A 257 -0.57 -6.09 -2.07
C ARG A 257 -0.01 -4.82 -2.72
N THR A 258 -0.64 -4.33 -3.77
CA THR A 258 -0.30 -3.03 -4.38
C THR A 258 -0.85 -1.88 -3.55
N VAL A 259 -2.11 -1.96 -3.12
CA VAL A 259 -2.80 -0.88 -2.40
C VAL A 259 -2.27 -0.69 -0.98
N LEU A 260 -2.04 -1.76 -0.21
CA LEU A 260 -1.70 -1.63 1.22
C LEU A 260 -0.38 -0.87 1.48
N PRO A 261 0.78 -1.17 0.87
CA PRO A 261 1.98 -0.35 1.06
C PRO A 261 1.79 1.08 0.55
N ALA A 262 1.03 1.26 -0.54
CA ALA A 262 0.77 2.56 -1.13
C ALA A 262 -0.02 3.49 -0.18
N VAL A 263 -1.07 3.00 0.49
CA VAL A 263 -1.80 3.80 1.47
C VAL A 263 -1.00 4.05 2.74
N MET A 264 -0.09 3.14 3.11
CA MET A 264 0.78 3.29 4.28
C MET A 264 1.88 4.34 4.10
N CYS A 265 2.13 4.84 2.91
CA CYS A 265 2.91 6.06 2.73
C CYS A 265 2.27 7.26 3.46
N GLY A 266 0.93 7.31 3.57
CA GLY A 266 0.21 8.38 4.26
C GLY A 266 0.58 8.55 5.74
N PRO A 267 0.46 7.54 6.59
CA PRO A 267 0.87 7.64 8.00
C PRO A 267 2.38 7.84 8.18
N VAL A 268 3.23 7.33 7.27
CA VAL A 268 4.68 7.59 7.30
C VAL A 268 4.96 9.05 6.95
N GLU A 269 4.28 9.63 5.98
CA GLU A 269 4.32 11.05 5.67
C GLU A 269 3.89 11.91 6.87
N THR A 270 2.82 11.51 7.58
CA THR A 270 2.40 12.19 8.81
C THR A 270 3.47 12.10 9.89
N GLY A 271 4.10 10.91 10.05
CA GLY A 271 5.25 10.73 10.95
C GLY A 271 6.39 11.68 10.63
N LEU A 272 6.75 11.82 9.35
CA LEU A 272 7.78 12.77 8.87
C LEU A 272 7.39 14.23 9.18
N ARG A 273 6.13 14.61 8.97
CA ARG A 273 5.61 15.96 9.26
C ARG A 273 5.66 16.27 10.75
N VAL A 274 5.28 15.34 11.61
CA VAL A 274 5.35 15.47 13.06
C VAL A 274 6.82 15.60 13.52
N THR A 275 7.72 14.78 12.97
CA THR A 275 9.15 14.83 13.26
C THR A 275 9.77 16.16 12.82
N LEU A 276 9.45 16.65 11.62
CA LEU A 276 9.93 17.93 11.13
C LEU A 276 9.49 19.09 12.04
N ARG A 277 8.20 19.13 12.42
CA ARG A 277 7.68 20.13 13.38
C ARG A 277 8.39 20.04 14.74
N HIS A 278 8.65 18.81 15.21
CA HIS A 278 9.38 18.60 16.46
C HIS A 278 10.81 19.15 16.39
N LEU A 279 11.54 18.87 15.31
CA LEU A 279 12.92 19.36 15.12
C LEU A 279 12.98 20.88 15.01
N LEU A 280 12.01 21.50 14.33
CA LEU A 280 11.90 22.97 14.22
C LEU A 280 11.62 23.63 15.57
N GLY A 281 10.73 23.07 16.37
CA GLY A 281 10.31 23.62 17.67
C GLY A 281 11.27 23.33 18.82
N ARG A 282 12.29 22.47 18.62
CA ARG A 282 13.22 22.06 19.68
C ARG A 282 14.53 22.81 19.59
N SER A 283 14.89 23.51 20.67
CA SER A 283 16.21 24.15 20.79
C SER A 283 17.22 23.21 21.45
N LEU A 284 18.37 23.00 20.82
CA LEU A 284 19.52 22.26 21.33
C LEU A 284 20.79 23.07 21.06
N TYR A 285 21.65 23.20 22.06
CA TYR A 285 22.90 23.93 21.94
C TYR A 285 22.75 25.36 21.39
N GLY A 286 21.64 26.04 21.73
CA GLY A 286 21.35 27.41 21.33
C GLY A 286 20.87 27.59 19.88
N ARG A 287 20.50 26.52 19.20
CA ARG A 287 19.95 26.53 17.82
C ARG A 287 18.79 25.56 17.67
N SER A 288 18.05 25.64 16.56
CA SER A 288 17.05 24.62 16.22
C SER A 288 17.71 23.23 16.10
N ALA A 289 17.04 22.20 16.56
CA ALA A 289 17.54 20.83 16.38
C ALA A 289 17.72 20.48 14.89
N LEU A 290 16.92 21.05 14.00
CA LEU A 290 17.06 20.87 12.55
C LEU A 290 18.35 21.47 12.00
N ASP A 291 18.98 22.43 12.68
CA ASP A 291 20.26 23.02 12.27
C ASP A 291 21.48 22.13 12.59
N LEU A 292 21.27 21.04 13.32
CA LEU A 292 22.34 20.07 13.60
C LEU A 292 22.57 19.19 12.36
N PRO A 293 23.81 19.16 11.80
CA PRO A 293 24.07 18.50 10.51
C PRO A 293 23.64 17.03 10.47
N TYR A 294 23.87 16.28 11.56
CA TYR A 294 23.46 14.88 11.66
C TYR A 294 21.94 14.71 11.56
N LEU A 295 21.15 15.49 12.32
CA LEU A 295 19.68 15.39 12.31
C LEU A 295 19.11 15.82 10.96
N ARG A 296 19.70 16.88 10.37
CA ARG A 296 19.31 17.41 9.07
C ARG A 296 19.54 16.40 7.93
N SER A 297 20.74 15.82 7.85
CA SER A 297 21.09 14.81 6.85
C SER A 297 20.28 13.52 7.04
N THR A 298 20.02 13.09 8.28
CA THR A 298 19.22 11.91 8.59
C THR A 298 17.75 12.12 8.16
N LEU A 299 17.18 13.29 8.42
CA LEU A 299 15.82 13.63 7.97
C LEU A 299 15.71 13.64 6.44
N ALA A 300 16.69 14.24 5.75
CA ALA A 300 16.77 14.21 4.28
C ALA A 300 16.83 12.78 3.73
N GLY A 301 17.62 11.92 4.38
CA GLY A 301 17.70 10.51 4.04
C GLY A 301 16.38 9.76 4.21
N ALA A 302 15.66 9.99 5.32
CA ALA A 302 14.34 9.41 5.56
C ALA A 302 13.31 9.88 4.52
N TYR A 303 13.37 11.15 4.13
CA TYR A 303 12.51 11.68 3.07
C TYR A 303 12.84 11.09 1.70
N ALA A 304 14.11 10.97 1.36
CA ALA A 304 14.54 10.33 0.11
C ALA A 304 14.06 8.86 0.02
N ASP A 305 14.13 8.12 1.13
CA ASP A 305 13.62 6.74 1.20
C ASP A 305 12.10 6.68 1.00
N LEU A 306 11.34 7.61 1.63
CA LEU A 306 9.90 7.72 1.41
C LEU A 306 9.57 8.05 -0.05
N LEU A 307 10.29 9.00 -0.67
CA LEU A 307 10.13 9.33 -2.09
C LEU A 307 10.44 8.14 -3.02
N ALA A 308 11.42 7.31 -2.68
CA ALA A 308 11.70 6.10 -3.44
C ALA A 308 10.54 5.09 -3.37
N VAL A 309 9.92 4.93 -2.19
CA VAL A 309 8.70 4.12 -2.05
C VAL A 309 7.53 4.75 -2.81
N GLU A 310 7.40 6.08 -2.80
CA GLU A 310 6.37 6.80 -3.55
C GLU A 310 6.50 6.58 -5.07
N CYS A 311 7.72 6.64 -5.60
CA CYS A 311 7.97 6.36 -7.02
C CYS A 311 7.57 4.92 -7.38
N LEU A 312 7.99 3.95 -6.56
CA LEU A 312 7.63 2.54 -6.77
C LEU A 312 6.12 2.32 -6.62
N SER A 313 5.49 2.96 -5.63
CA SER A 313 4.05 2.94 -5.40
C SER A 313 3.28 3.45 -6.61
N ALA A 314 3.59 4.66 -7.09
CA ALA A 314 2.94 5.25 -8.25
C ALA A 314 3.08 4.34 -9.48
N THR A 315 4.28 3.80 -9.70
CA THR A 315 4.57 2.90 -10.82
C THR A 315 3.76 1.60 -10.73
N VAL A 316 3.74 0.94 -9.57
CA VAL A 316 3.03 -0.35 -9.40
C VAL A 316 1.52 -0.18 -9.44
N LEU A 317 0.97 0.92 -8.89
CA LEU A 317 -0.45 1.26 -9.01
C LEU A 317 -0.86 1.42 -10.49
N ARG A 318 -0.05 2.11 -11.27
CA ARG A 318 -0.30 2.32 -12.71
C ARG A 318 -0.08 1.04 -13.51
N ALA A 319 0.84 0.15 -13.07
CA ALA A 319 1.07 -1.14 -13.71
C ALA A 319 -0.17 -2.05 -13.68
N VAL A 320 -1.05 -1.92 -12.69
CA VAL A 320 -2.34 -2.65 -12.65
C VAL A 320 -3.17 -2.39 -13.91
N HIS A 321 -3.03 -1.20 -14.49
CA HIS A 321 -3.75 -0.78 -15.69
C HIS A 321 -2.94 -1.03 -16.97
N VAL A 322 -1.65 -0.69 -16.96
CA VAL A 322 -0.78 -0.65 -18.15
C VAL A 322 -0.11 -1.99 -18.41
N LEU A 323 0.28 -2.71 -17.37
CA LEU A 323 1.02 -3.98 -17.43
C LEU A 323 0.38 -5.07 -16.54
N PRO A 324 -0.95 -5.32 -16.66
CA PRO A 324 -1.67 -6.20 -15.72
C PRO A 324 -1.11 -7.63 -15.66
N ALA A 325 -0.45 -8.11 -16.69
CA ALA A 325 0.19 -9.43 -16.70
C ALA A 325 1.45 -9.52 -15.80
N GLU A 326 2.12 -8.40 -15.52
CA GLU A 326 3.35 -8.34 -14.71
C GLU A 326 3.09 -8.05 -13.23
N VAL A 327 1.86 -7.69 -12.88
CA VAL A 327 1.49 -7.26 -11.51
C VAL A 327 1.77 -8.36 -10.47
N SER A 328 1.73 -9.64 -10.85
CA SER A 328 2.03 -10.75 -9.92
C SER A 328 3.43 -10.63 -9.29
N VAL A 329 4.43 -10.21 -10.06
CA VAL A 329 5.79 -9.93 -9.58
C VAL A 329 5.83 -8.56 -8.91
N LEU A 330 5.40 -7.51 -9.61
CA LEU A 330 5.51 -6.12 -9.16
C LEU A 330 4.82 -5.88 -7.82
N ALA A 331 3.58 -6.38 -7.64
CA ALA A 331 2.83 -6.23 -6.39
C ALA A 331 3.49 -6.97 -5.22
N SER A 332 4.02 -8.19 -5.47
CA SER A 332 4.67 -8.99 -4.42
C SER A 332 6.02 -8.40 -4.01
N VAL A 333 6.82 -7.93 -4.97
CA VAL A 333 8.09 -7.24 -4.67
C VAL A 333 7.82 -5.91 -3.98
N PHE A 334 6.84 -5.12 -4.44
CA PHE A 334 6.48 -3.86 -3.78
C PHE A 334 6.01 -4.10 -2.35
N LYS A 335 5.17 -5.11 -2.11
CA LYS A 335 4.73 -5.47 -0.76
C LYS A 335 5.88 -5.91 0.13
N HIS A 336 6.82 -6.70 -0.39
CA HIS A 336 8.00 -7.16 0.34
C HIS A 336 8.96 -6.00 0.67
N PHE A 337 9.42 -5.30 -0.36
CA PHE A 337 10.45 -4.26 -0.28
C PHE A 337 9.91 -2.94 0.28
N GLY A 338 8.81 -2.42 -0.26
CA GLY A 338 8.21 -1.15 0.14
C GLY A 338 7.76 -1.15 1.59
N SER A 339 7.18 -2.28 2.07
CA SER A 339 6.79 -2.42 3.47
C SER A 339 8.00 -2.34 4.42
N ALA A 340 9.12 -2.98 4.07
CA ALA A 340 10.34 -2.93 4.88
C ALA A 340 10.88 -1.50 4.94
N LEU A 341 10.97 -0.82 3.78
CA LEU A 341 11.52 0.54 3.71
C LEU A 341 10.63 1.55 4.46
N LEU A 342 9.30 1.43 4.40
CA LEU A 342 8.40 2.29 5.18
C LEU A 342 8.58 2.11 6.70
N LEU A 343 8.81 0.89 7.17
CA LEU A 343 9.13 0.64 8.58
C LEU A 343 10.46 1.24 8.97
N ASP A 344 11.50 1.09 8.15
CA ASP A 344 12.82 1.67 8.38
C ASP A 344 12.74 3.21 8.46
N VAL A 345 11.95 3.85 7.58
CA VAL A 345 11.70 5.29 7.65
C VAL A 345 11.09 5.67 9.01
N MET A 346 10.04 4.96 9.45
CA MET A 346 9.40 5.26 10.74
C MET A 346 10.36 5.05 11.93
N TYR A 347 11.22 4.04 11.90
CA TYR A 347 12.24 3.85 12.93
C TYR A 347 13.27 4.99 12.93
N THR A 348 13.78 5.40 11.76
CA THR A 348 14.68 6.54 11.63
C THR A 348 14.05 7.82 12.19
N LEU A 349 12.76 8.06 11.88
CA LEU A 349 12.02 9.21 12.42
C LEU A 349 11.88 9.13 13.95
N SER A 350 11.71 7.93 14.53
CA SER A 350 11.65 7.77 15.99
C SER A 350 12.99 8.11 16.66
N GLU A 351 14.11 7.76 16.03
CA GLU A 351 15.45 8.13 16.51
C GLU A 351 15.66 9.65 16.50
N LEU A 352 15.20 10.35 15.44
CA LEU A 352 15.24 11.80 15.34
C LEU A 352 14.41 12.49 16.42
N MET A 353 13.30 11.90 16.83
CA MET A 353 12.46 12.42 17.93
C MET A 353 13.05 12.12 19.32
N GLY A 354 13.96 11.17 19.44
CA GLY A 354 14.51 10.71 20.71
C GLY A 354 13.38 10.26 21.66
N ALA A 355 13.53 10.47 22.97
CA ALA A 355 12.54 10.04 23.96
C ALA A 355 11.11 10.57 23.74
N HIS A 356 10.94 11.62 22.91
CA HIS A 356 9.62 12.22 22.67
C HIS A 356 8.66 11.31 21.90
N PHE A 357 9.17 10.35 21.11
CA PHE A 357 8.28 9.41 20.42
C PHE A 357 7.55 8.43 21.36
N TYR A 358 8.02 8.29 22.62
CA TYR A 358 7.37 7.47 23.66
C TYR A 358 6.22 8.19 24.37
N LEU A 359 6.14 9.52 24.25
CA LEU A 359 5.16 10.31 24.99
C LEU A 359 3.75 10.11 24.41
N ARG A 360 2.78 9.87 25.28
CA ARG A 360 1.36 9.73 24.92
C ARG A 360 0.59 11.05 24.99
N GLY A 361 1.22 12.13 25.43
CA GLY A 361 0.67 13.49 25.49
C GLY A 361 1.56 14.50 24.77
N GLY A 362 1.02 15.68 24.49
CA GLY A 362 1.70 16.77 23.81
C GLY A 362 1.58 16.72 22.27
N PRO A 363 2.18 17.70 21.58
CA PRO A 363 1.94 17.92 20.15
C PRO A 363 2.45 16.80 19.23
N SER A 364 3.37 15.95 19.72
CA SER A 364 3.93 14.84 18.97
C SER A 364 3.33 13.47 19.33
N ALA A 365 2.34 13.43 20.23
CA ALA A 365 1.80 12.18 20.79
C ALA A 365 1.23 11.22 19.76
N ILE A 366 0.75 11.72 18.61
CA ILE A 366 0.25 10.88 17.51
C ILE A 366 1.33 9.96 16.95
N PHE A 367 2.61 10.34 17.01
CA PHE A 367 3.71 9.59 16.41
C PHE A 367 3.80 8.16 16.93
N GLN A 368 3.69 7.93 18.26
CA GLN A 368 3.74 6.59 18.83
C GLN A 368 2.59 5.69 18.34
N LYS A 369 1.41 6.27 18.09
CA LYS A 369 0.30 5.54 17.50
C LYS A 369 0.61 5.14 16.05
N LEU A 370 1.08 6.08 15.23
CA LEU A 370 1.45 5.82 13.84
C LEU A 370 2.55 4.76 13.74
N LEU A 371 3.59 4.80 14.61
CA LEU A 371 4.68 3.84 14.65
C LEU A 371 4.19 2.41 14.96
N ARG A 372 3.19 2.27 15.84
CA ARG A 372 2.56 0.96 16.13
C ARG A 372 1.69 0.46 14.98
N ASP A 373 0.91 1.37 14.40
CA ASP A 373 -0.12 1.04 13.42
C ASP A 373 0.46 0.71 12.03
N VAL A 374 1.53 1.40 11.60
CA VAL A 374 2.21 1.13 10.32
C VAL A 374 2.73 -0.31 10.25
N ARG A 375 3.02 -0.96 11.37
CA ARG A 375 3.50 -2.36 11.39
C ARG A 375 2.59 -3.35 10.69
N VAL A 376 1.31 -3.09 10.57
CA VAL A 376 0.37 -3.96 9.84
C VAL A 376 0.79 -4.14 8.36
N VAL A 377 1.54 -3.19 7.81
CA VAL A 377 2.05 -3.28 6.44
C VAL A 377 2.96 -4.50 6.22
N SER A 378 3.64 -5.01 7.26
CA SER A 378 4.57 -6.13 7.11
C SER A 378 3.89 -7.51 7.06
N PHE A 379 2.68 -7.66 7.59
CA PHE A 379 1.98 -8.95 7.69
C PHE A 379 0.55 -8.95 7.13
N GLY A 380 -0.13 -7.80 7.09
CA GLY A 380 -1.47 -7.67 6.50
C GLY A 380 -1.46 -8.04 5.02
N HIS A 381 -2.37 -8.87 4.56
CA HIS A 381 -2.47 -9.37 3.17
C HIS A 381 -1.23 -10.11 2.65
N ALA A 382 -0.59 -10.88 3.43
CA ALA A 382 0.58 -11.69 3.32
C ALA A 382 1.82 -11.10 4.00
N ALA A 383 2.49 -11.92 4.76
CA ALA A 383 3.82 -11.65 5.29
C ALA A 383 4.87 -11.64 4.16
N ARG A 384 6.06 -11.11 4.48
CA ARG A 384 7.17 -11.05 3.52
C ARG A 384 7.47 -12.40 2.87
N GLY A 385 7.55 -13.49 3.64
CA GLY A 385 7.82 -14.83 3.12
C GLY A 385 6.77 -15.34 2.12
N ALA A 386 5.47 -14.98 2.30
CA ALA A 386 4.45 -15.33 1.32
C ALA A 386 4.58 -14.53 0.01
N CYS A 387 5.12 -13.31 0.08
CA CYS A 387 5.46 -12.54 -1.12
C CYS A 387 6.68 -13.14 -1.82
N GLU A 388 7.70 -13.54 -1.08
CA GLU A 388 8.89 -14.24 -1.59
C GLU A 388 8.52 -15.53 -2.32
N SER A 389 7.68 -16.38 -1.71
CA SER A 389 7.20 -17.63 -2.32
C SER A 389 6.47 -17.42 -3.65
N ASN A 390 5.85 -16.25 -3.86
CA ASN A 390 5.22 -15.90 -5.14
C ASN A 390 6.23 -15.39 -6.18
N VAL A 391 7.31 -14.73 -5.77
CA VAL A 391 8.31 -14.12 -6.65
C VAL A 391 9.39 -15.11 -7.05
N LEU A 392 9.91 -15.90 -6.11
CA LEU A 392 11.06 -16.79 -6.32
C LEU A 392 10.94 -17.71 -7.54
N PRO A 393 9.80 -18.40 -7.79
CA PRO A 393 9.67 -19.22 -9.00
C PRO A 393 9.74 -18.43 -10.31
N GLN A 394 9.51 -17.11 -10.25
CA GLN A 394 9.48 -16.24 -11.43
C GLN A 394 10.86 -15.64 -11.73
N LEU A 395 11.75 -15.45 -10.74
CA LEU A 395 13.07 -14.86 -10.92
C LEU A 395 13.95 -15.58 -11.96
N PRO A 396 14.09 -16.93 -11.94
CA PRO A 396 14.86 -17.62 -12.97
C PRO A 396 14.26 -17.48 -14.38
N VAL A 397 12.94 -17.30 -14.48
CA VAL A 397 12.28 -17.09 -15.76
C VAL A 397 12.55 -15.70 -16.29
N LEU A 398 12.50 -14.67 -15.43
CA LEU A 398 12.90 -13.29 -15.74
C LEU A 398 14.35 -13.24 -16.19
N ALA A 399 15.24 -13.89 -15.44
CA ALA A 399 16.68 -13.93 -15.72
C ALA A 399 17.04 -14.61 -17.05
N ARG A 400 16.25 -15.58 -17.51
CA ARG A 400 16.46 -16.25 -18.79
C ARG A 400 15.80 -15.53 -19.95
N ARG A 401 14.79 -14.68 -19.72
CA ARG A 401 14.01 -13.99 -20.75
C ARG A 401 14.31 -12.50 -20.78
N SER A 402 13.52 -11.65 -20.14
CA SER A 402 13.62 -10.19 -20.30
C SER A 402 14.96 -9.62 -19.80
N TRP A 403 15.50 -10.15 -18.69
CA TRP A 403 16.78 -9.68 -18.15
C TRP A 403 17.97 -10.07 -19.03
N ALA A 404 17.89 -11.18 -19.75
CA ALA A 404 18.92 -11.63 -20.68
C ALA A 404 18.84 -10.97 -22.06
N SER A 405 17.74 -10.31 -22.37
CA SER A 405 17.54 -9.73 -23.70
C SER A 405 18.57 -8.65 -23.99
N PRO A 406 19.28 -8.70 -25.14
CA PRO A 406 20.19 -7.63 -25.55
C PRO A 406 19.44 -6.34 -25.92
N ARG A 407 18.14 -6.42 -26.16
CA ARG A 407 17.27 -5.29 -26.46
C ARG A 407 16.23 -5.17 -25.35
N PRO A 408 16.54 -4.43 -24.26
CA PRO A 408 15.59 -4.25 -23.15
C PRO A 408 14.34 -3.51 -23.64
N GLN A 409 13.18 -4.02 -23.29
CA GLN A 409 11.90 -3.38 -23.59
C GLN A 409 11.60 -2.33 -22.53
N ARG A 410 11.38 -1.08 -22.95
CA ARG A 410 10.91 -0.02 -22.06
C ARG A 410 9.42 -0.22 -21.74
N ALA A 411 9.05 0.13 -20.54
CA ALA A 411 7.64 0.28 -20.21
C ALA A 411 7.03 1.48 -20.97
N PRO A 412 5.74 1.43 -21.26
CA PRO A 412 5.00 2.59 -21.77
C PRO A 412 5.14 3.79 -20.83
N GLU A 413 5.18 5.01 -21.39
CA GLU A 413 5.40 6.24 -20.61
C GLU A 413 4.29 6.49 -19.58
N GLU A 414 3.08 6.03 -19.86
CA GLU A 414 1.92 6.11 -18.97
C GLU A 414 2.17 5.42 -17.64
N LEU A 415 3.12 4.49 -17.57
CA LEU A 415 3.53 3.85 -16.31
C LEU A 415 4.15 4.86 -15.35
N PHE A 416 4.82 5.90 -15.85
CA PHE A 416 5.61 6.85 -15.07
C PHE A 416 5.03 8.25 -15.04
N ARG A 417 4.34 8.67 -16.09
CA ARG A 417 3.73 10.00 -16.19
C ARG A 417 2.54 10.11 -15.26
N LEU A 418 2.69 10.93 -14.22
CA LEU A 418 1.70 11.05 -13.15
C LEU A 418 0.38 11.69 -13.61
N ASP A 419 0.42 12.48 -14.68
CA ASP A 419 -0.72 13.16 -15.28
C ASP A 419 -1.33 12.41 -16.48
N ALA A 420 -0.70 11.32 -16.95
CA ALA A 420 -1.21 10.57 -18.10
C ALA A 420 -2.50 9.81 -17.73
N PRO A 421 -3.49 9.77 -18.64
CA PRO A 421 -4.64 8.90 -18.46
C PRO A 421 -4.22 7.44 -18.40
N LEU A 422 -5.04 6.62 -17.75
CA LEU A 422 -4.81 5.17 -17.65
C LEU A 422 -5.89 4.41 -18.42
N PRO A 423 -5.54 3.25 -19.00
CA PRO A 423 -6.53 2.32 -19.53
C PRO A 423 -7.54 1.92 -18.44
N PRO A 424 -8.75 1.49 -18.79
CA PRO A 424 -9.72 0.99 -17.83
C PRO A 424 -9.18 -0.15 -16.97
N LEU A 425 -9.59 -0.21 -15.70
CA LEU A 425 -9.26 -1.31 -14.80
C LEU A 425 -9.85 -2.63 -15.31
N ARG A 426 -9.01 -3.63 -15.53
CA ARG A 426 -9.36 -4.93 -16.09
C ARG A 426 -8.90 -6.05 -15.17
N PHE A 427 -9.75 -6.45 -14.21
CA PHE A 427 -9.47 -7.55 -13.27
C PHE A 427 -9.21 -8.89 -13.99
N ASP A 428 -9.85 -9.12 -15.14
CA ASP A 428 -9.70 -10.32 -15.96
C ASP A 428 -8.31 -10.42 -16.63
N ARG A 429 -7.55 -9.33 -16.71
CA ARG A 429 -6.20 -9.30 -17.29
C ARG A 429 -5.10 -9.66 -16.30
N LEU A 430 -5.38 -9.72 -15.02
CA LEU A 430 -4.42 -10.14 -14.01
C LEU A 430 -4.02 -11.60 -14.22
N LYS A 431 -2.71 -11.88 -14.25
CA LYS A 431 -2.15 -13.24 -14.43
C LYS A 431 -1.42 -13.68 -13.16
N LEU A 432 -1.35 -14.98 -12.93
CA LEU A 432 -0.61 -15.57 -11.80
C LEU A 432 0.91 -15.51 -12.00
N SER A 433 1.37 -15.32 -13.23
CA SER A 433 2.78 -15.19 -13.58
C SER A 433 2.98 -14.14 -14.65
N GLY A 434 4.07 -13.35 -14.53
CA GLY A 434 4.52 -12.37 -15.53
C GLY A 434 5.11 -12.99 -16.79
N SER A 435 5.18 -14.33 -16.87
CA SER A 435 5.70 -15.08 -18.03
C SER A 435 7.11 -14.68 -18.47
N GLY A 436 7.90 -14.13 -17.55
CA GLY A 436 9.26 -13.68 -17.79
C GLY A 436 9.39 -12.30 -18.42
N ASN A 437 8.35 -11.48 -18.41
CA ASN A 437 8.38 -10.07 -18.80
C ASN A 437 8.68 -9.17 -17.60
N ASP A 438 9.49 -8.15 -17.82
CA ASP A 438 9.82 -7.10 -16.85
C ASP A 438 10.20 -5.83 -17.60
N HIS A 439 9.18 -5.05 -17.96
CA HIS A 439 9.35 -3.78 -18.64
C HIS A 439 9.91 -2.69 -17.72
N LEU A 440 9.70 -2.81 -16.40
CA LEU A 440 10.20 -1.81 -15.45
C LEU A 440 11.73 -1.86 -15.36
N THR A 441 12.34 -3.02 -15.14
CA THR A 441 13.80 -3.19 -15.18
C THR A 441 14.35 -2.96 -16.59
N GLY A 442 13.58 -3.32 -17.63
CA GLY A 442 13.91 -3.01 -19.03
C GLY A 442 14.05 -1.51 -19.26
N THR A 443 13.21 -0.68 -18.61
CA THR A 443 13.31 0.79 -18.67
C THR A 443 14.61 1.29 -18.05
N LEU A 444 15.03 0.78 -16.89
CA LEU A 444 16.32 1.11 -16.27
C LEU A 444 17.47 0.84 -17.23
N ARG A 445 17.54 -0.38 -17.76
CA ARG A 445 18.61 -0.83 -18.67
C ARG A 445 18.69 0.01 -19.94
N ALA A 446 17.54 0.40 -20.48
CA ALA A 446 17.48 1.20 -21.71
C ALA A 446 17.73 2.70 -21.46
N SER A 447 17.49 3.21 -20.25
CA SER A 447 17.55 4.64 -19.95
C SER A 447 18.86 5.09 -19.32
N VAL A 448 19.55 4.23 -18.58
CA VAL A 448 20.85 4.57 -17.93
C VAL A 448 21.90 5.04 -18.95
N PRO A 449 22.06 4.43 -20.14
CA PRO A 449 23.03 4.91 -21.13
C PRO A 449 22.75 6.33 -21.67
N GLU A 450 21.54 6.86 -21.44
CA GLU A 450 21.13 8.21 -21.89
C GLU A 450 21.35 9.27 -20.79
N LEU A 451 21.79 8.86 -19.60
CA LEU A 451 22.12 9.77 -18.50
C LEU A 451 23.52 10.35 -18.66
N SER A 452 23.80 11.43 -17.94
CA SER A 452 25.10 12.08 -17.89
C SER A 452 25.53 12.41 -16.46
N GLY A 453 26.85 12.64 -16.26
CA GLY A 453 27.43 13.02 -14.99
C GLY A 453 27.11 12.03 -13.85
N ARG A 454 26.91 12.54 -12.65
CA ARG A 454 26.68 11.73 -11.45
C ARG A 454 25.48 10.79 -11.55
N SER A 455 24.44 11.18 -12.28
CA SER A 455 23.27 10.32 -12.51
C SER A 455 23.64 9.08 -13.33
N ALA A 456 24.52 9.21 -14.33
CA ALA A 456 25.02 8.08 -15.13
C ALA A 456 25.89 7.14 -14.29
N GLU A 457 26.77 7.67 -13.46
CA GLU A 457 27.61 6.88 -12.53
C GLU A 457 26.73 6.03 -11.57
N LEU A 458 25.77 6.66 -10.93
CA LEU A 458 24.83 5.96 -10.03
C LEU A 458 24.00 4.91 -10.79
N GLY A 459 23.51 5.25 -11.98
CA GLY A 459 22.76 4.32 -12.84
C GLY A 459 23.59 3.09 -13.23
N ALA A 460 24.88 3.27 -13.54
CA ALA A 460 25.80 2.18 -13.89
C ALA A 460 25.99 1.18 -12.75
N LEU A 461 25.96 1.62 -11.49
CA LEU A 461 26.01 0.72 -10.32
C LEU A 461 24.79 -0.24 -10.31
N PHE A 462 23.61 0.25 -10.64
CA PHE A 462 22.41 -0.61 -10.73
C PHE A 462 22.44 -1.53 -11.95
N LEU A 463 23.08 -1.16 -13.06
CA LEU A 463 23.30 -2.07 -14.17
C LEU A 463 24.23 -3.22 -13.79
N THR A 464 25.33 -2.94 -13.08
CA THR A 464 26.25 -3.95 -12.54
C THR A 464 25.52 -4.91 -11.60
N GLU A 465 24.68 -4.38 -10.71
CA GLU A 465 23.87 -5.20 -9.80
C GLU A 465 22.84 -6.04 -10.56
N HIS A 466 22.20 -5.48 -11.59
CA HIS A 466 21.27 -6.22 -12.44
C HIS A 466 21.94 -7.42 -13.13
N GLU A 467 23.18 -7.27 -13.62
CA GLU A 467 23.95 -8.37 -14.21
C GLU A 467 24.27 -9.45 -13.17
N ALA A 468 24.69 -9.04 -11.96
CA ALA A 468 24.94 -9.95 -10.86
C ALA A 468 23.67 -10.72 -10.46
N LEU A 469 22.58 -10.01 -10.22
CA LEU A 469 21.29 -10.61 -9.88
C LEU A 469 20.80 -11.58 -10.99
N THR A 470 21.00 -11.22 -12.26
CA THR A 470 20.63 -12.09 -13.39
C THR A 470 21.39 -13.42 -13.36
N ARG A 471 22.71 -13.38 -13.08
CA ARG A 471 23.53 -14.61 -12.93
C ARG A 471 23.04 -15.47 -11.77
N ASP A 472 22.85 -14.85 -10.59
CA ASP A 472 22.47 -15.53 -9.36
C ASP A 472 21.08 -16.19 -9.49
N CYS A 473 20.10 -15.46 -10.06
CA CYS A 473 18.77 -16.01 -10.30
C CYS A 473 18.76 -17.15 -11.32
N ARG A 474 19.64 -17.15 -12.32
CA ARG A 474 19.78 -18.29 -13.26
C ARG A 474 20.33 -19.54 -12.59
N ALA A 475 21.19 -19.37 -11.57
CA ALA A 475 21.83 -20.44 -10.84
C ALA A 475 20.96 -21.02 -9.71
N LEU A 476 19.82 -20.40 -9.38
CA LEU A 476 18.93 -20.90 -8.33
C LEU A 476 18.45 -22.33 -8.62
N PRO A 477 18.69 -23.27 -7.69
CA PRO A 477 18.19 -24.63 -7.83
C PRO A 477 16.67 -24.69 -7.58
N PRO A 478 15.95 -25.67 -8.16
CA PRO A 478 14.51 -25.83 -7.94
C PRO A 478 14.09 -25.96 -6.47
N SER A 479 14.97 -26.50 -5.61
CA SER A 479 14.74 -26.62 -4.16
C SER A 479 14.61 -25.27 -3.45
N GLU A 480 15.17 -24.19 -4.00
CA GLU A 480 15.10 -22.83 -3.46
C GLU A 480 13.92 -22.01 -3.99
N LEU A 481 13.05 -22.61 -4.80
CA LEU A 481 11.91 -21.92 -5.43
C LEU A 481 10.58 -22.06 -4.66
N GLY A 482 10.61 -22.66 -3.47
CA GLY A 482 9.41 -22.97 -2.69
C GLY A 482 9.39 -22.35 -1.30
N VAL A 483 8.51 -22.88 -0.45
CA VAL A 483 8.33 -22.44 0.94
C VAL A 483 9.51 -22.82 1.87
N THR A 484 10.40 -23.69 1.41
CA THR A 484 11.62 -24.15 2.12
C THR A 484 12.86 -23.34 1.75
N THR A 485 12.66 -22.19 1.15
CA THR A 485 13.70 -21.28 0.68
C THR A 485 14.67 -20.86 1.77
N GLY A 486 15.98 -20.86 1.47
CA GLY A 486 17.05 -20.36 2.32
C GLY A 486 17.18 -18.82 2.27
N ALA A 487 18.01 -18.30 3.20
CA ALA A 487 18.25 -16.84 3.30
C ALA A 487 18.80 -16.23 2.00
N HIS A 488 19.65 -16.97 1.27
CA HIS A 488 20.23 -16.50 0.01
C HIS A 488 19.16 -16.19 -1.05
N ALA A 489 18.21 -17.08 -1.25
CA ALA A 489 17.14 -16.83 -2.23
C ALA A 489 16.20 -15.70 -1.80
N SER A 490 15.92 -15.54 -0.49
CA SER A 490 15.19 -14.38 0.06
C SER A 490 15.91 -13.06 -0.25
N GLU A 491 17.25 -13.04 -0.14
CA GLU A 491 18.07 -11.88 -0.49
C GLU A 491 17.89 -11.45 -1.97
N LEU A 492 17.76 -12.40 -2.90
CA LEU A 492 17.55 -12.08 -4.31
C LEU A 492 16.23 -11.33 -4.55
N VAL A 493 15.19 -11.63 -3.79
CA VAL A 493 13.92 -10.87 -3.86
C VAL A 493 14.12 -9.44 -3.36
N THR A 494 14.90 -9.25 -2.30
CA THR A 494 15.25 -7.92 -1.77
C THR A 494 16.07 -7.12 -2.78
N ARG A 495 17.08 -7.74 -3.41
CA ARG A 495 17.91 -7.12 -4.47
C ARG A 495 17.06 -6.72 -5.68
N ALA A 496 16.13 -7.59 -6.11
CA ALA A 496 15.16 -7.25 -7.15
C ALA A 496 14.30 -6.05 -6.76
N GLY A 497 13.92 -5.92 -5.48
CA GLY A 497 13.20 -4.77 -4.95
C GLY A 497 13.96 -3.45 -5.12
N HIS A 498 15.26 -3.43 -4.85
CA HIS A 498 16.10 -2.25 -5.06
C HIS A 498 16.19 -1.85 -6.54
N LEU A 499 16.33 -2.84 -7.44
CA LEU A 499 16.35 -2.59 -8.88
C LEU A 499 15.03 -2.01 -9.40
N LEU A 500 13.90 -2.57 -8.96
CA LEU A 500 12.58 -2.05 -9.33
C LEU A 500 12.34 -0.65 -8.77
N ALA A 501 12.78 -0.36 -7.54
CA ALA A 501 12.68 0.96 -6.95
C ALA A 501 13.56 1.98 -7.71
N ALA A 502 14.80 1.64 -8.04
CA ALA A 502 15.67 2.50 -8.84
C ALA A 502 15.10 2.75 -10.25
N SER A 503 14.52 1.71 -10.87
CA SER A 503 13.84 1.81 -12.16
C SER A 503 12.64 2.76 -12.10
N ALA A 504 11.83 2.65 -11.04
CA ALA A 504 10.68 3.53 -10.79
C ALA A 504 11.12 4.98 -10.56
N CYS A 505 12.15 5.21 -9.73
CA CYS A 505 12.69 6.56 -9.49
C CYS A 505 13.18 7.21 -10.78
N LEU A 506 13.94 6.48 -11.60
CA LEU A 506 14.44 6.97 -12.87
C LEU A 506 13.29 7.26 -13.85
N GLY A 507 12.34 6.35 -13.96
CA GLY A 507 11.17 6.51 -14.84
C GLY A 507 10.32 7.71 -14.43
N VAL A 508 9.95 7.82 -13.15
CA VAL A 508 9.16 8.94 -12.62
C VAL A 508 9.91 10.26 -12.83
N TRP A 509 11.18 10.34 -12.46
CA TRP A 509 11.99 11.55 -12.68
C TRP A 509 12.03 11.95 -14.16
N ARG A 510 12.36 11.02 -15.04
CA ARG A 510 12.49 11.28 -16.49
C ARG A 510 11.22 11.84 -17.10
N HIS A 511 10.08 11.27 -16.74
CA HIS A 511 8.79 11.60 -17.37
C HIS A 511 8.03 12.73 -16.69
N ASN A 512 8.50 13.25 -15.52
CA ASN A 512 7.82 14.33 -14.80
C ASN A 512 8.71 15.56 -14.51
N ARG A 513 10.02 15.53 -14.80
CA ARG A 513 10.94 16.65 -14.53
C ARG A 513 10.54 17.96 -15.22
N HIS A 514 9.81 17.89 -16.31
CA HIS A 514 9.30 19.05 -17.05
C HIS A 514 8.19 19.81 -16.30
N ARG A 515 7.60 19.20 -15.27
CA ARG A 515 6.54 19.83 -14.45
C ARG A 515 7.06 20.85 -13.44
N GLY A 516 8.37 20.99 -13.33
CA GLY A 516 9.00 21.89 -12.37
C GLY A 516 9.07 21.34 -10.94
N GLY A 517 9.44 22.19 -9.99
CA GLY A 517 9.63 21.81 -8.59
C GLY A 517 10.91 21.00 -8.37
N ALA A 518 11.03 20.36 -7.20
CA ALA A 518 12.24 19.61 -6.82
C ALA A 518 12.57 18.46 -7.79
N GLN A 519 11.56 17.84 -8.41
CA GLN A 519 11.74 16.77 -9.39
C GLN A 519 12.43 17.24 -10.68
N SER A 520 12.49 18.54 -10.96
CA SER A 520 13.24 19.06 -12.12
C SER A 520 14.76 19.03 -11.93
N ASP A 521 15.22 19.02 -10.68
CA ASP A 521 16.63 18.98 -10.31
C ASP A 521 17.18 17.55 -10.38
N PRO A 522 18.26 17.29 -11.14
CA PRO A 522 18.92 15.98 -11.16
C PRO A 522 19.35 15.47 -9.77
N ARG A 523 19.65 16.38 -8.83
CA ARG A 523 20.04 16.04 -7.45
C ARG A 523 18.94 15.28 -6.70
N TRP A 524 17.69 15.52 -7.05
CA TRP A 524 16.56 14.75 -6.52
C TRP A 524 16.71 13.25 -6.84
N LEU A 525 16.92 12.91 -8.12
CA LEU A 525 17.17 11.51 -8.53
C LEU A 525 18.44 10.95 -7.91
N GLN A 526 19.53 11.74 -7.89
CA GLN A 526 20.80 11.32 -7.33
C GLN A 526 20.69 10.98 -5.84
N ALA A 527 19.93 11.74 -5.06
CA ALA A 527 19.67 11.44 -3.65
C ALA A 527 18.96 10.09 -3.48
N LEU A 528 17.91 9.82 -4.25
CA LEU A 528 17.15 8.57 -4.18
C LEU A 528 18.04 7.37 -4.58
N LEU A 529 18.79 7.48 -5.69
CA LEU A 529 19.66 6.41 -6.15
C LEU A 529 20.82 6.17 -5.17
N THR A 530 21.41 7.21 -4.57
CA THR A 530 22.46 7.09 -3.55
C THR A 530 21.93 6.31 -2.34
N ARG A 531 20.73 6.63 -1.84
CA ARG A 531 20.12 5.92 -0.72
C ARG A 531 19.85 4.45 -1.06
N LEU A 532 19.21 4.18 -2.19
CA LEU A 532 18.90 2.82 -2.63
C LEU A 532 20.15 1.97 -2.82
N HIS A 533 21.22 2.52 -3.43
CA HIS A 533 22.48 1.81 -3.62
C HIS A 533 23.22 1.54 -2.28
N GLY A 534 23.23 2.52 -1.37
CA GLY A 534 23.82 2.32 -0.05
C GLY A 534 23.12 1.19 0.72
N ARG A 535 21.79 1.15 0.70
CA ARG A 535 21.00 0.06 1.30
C ARG A 535 21.25 -1.30 0.64
N LEU A 536 21.33 -1.33 -0.69
CA LEU A 536 21.61 -2.54 -1.46
C LEU A 536 22.97 -3.15 -1.10
N THR A 537 23.98 -2.32 -0.89
CA THR A 537 25.37 -2.75 -0.64
C THR A 537 25.75 -2.79 0.83
N GLY A 538 24.84 -2.46 1.76
CA GLY A 538 25.14 -2.36 3.19
C GLY A 538 26.14 -1.22 3.53
N ARG A 539 26.35 -0.26 2.63
CA ARG A 539 27.22 0.91 2.85
C ARG A 539 26.49 2.02 3.59
N PRO A 540 27.21 2.98 4.21
CA PRO A 540 26.58 4.15 4.79
C PRO A 540 25.65 4.86 3.79
N THR A 541 24.47 5.19 4.25
CA THR A 541 23.40 5.80 3.43
C THR A 541 23.21 7.28 3.70
N ALA A 542 24.13 7.92 4.47
CA ALA A 542 24.10 9.35 4.70
C ALA A 542 24.22 10.10 3.36
N LEU A 543 23.37 11.08 3.17
CA LEU A 543 23.43 11.95 1.98
C LEU A 543 24.49 13.03 2.22
N PRO A 544 25.36 13.32 1.24
CA PRO A 544 26.19 14.51 1.29
C PRO A 544 25.33 15.78 1.24
N ASP A 545 25.83 16.88 1.78
CA ASP A 545 25.07 18.12 1.97
C ASP A 545 24.46 18.63 0.65
N GLU A 546 25.19 18.52 -0.46
CA GLU A 546 24.71 18.94 -1.77
C GLU A 546 23.44 18.21 -2.24
N LEU A 547 23.19 16.98 -1.73
CA LEU A 547 21.98 16.20 -2.01
C LEU A 547 20.94 16.32 -0.89
N ALA A 548 21.37 16.54 0.35
CA ALA A 548 20.49 16.65 1.50
C ALA A 548 19.75 18.01 1.54
N GLU A 549 20.46 19.11 1.28
CA GLU A 549 19.92 20.46 1.39
C GLU A 549 18.72 20.75 0.49
N PRO A 550 18.72 20.34 -0.80
CA PRO A 550 17.53 20.52 -1.64
C PRO A 550 16.28 19.79 -1.11
N LEU A 551 16.45 18.60 -0.53
CA LEU A 551 15.34 17.83 0.04
C LEU A 551 14.80 18.46 1.33
N VAL A 552 15.67 18.98 2.20
CA VAL A 552 15.23 19.68 3.40
C VAL A 552 14.53 20.98 3.05
N THR A 553 15.05 21.72 2.08
CA THR A 553 14.40 22.95 1.57
C THR A 553 13.00 22.64 1.04
N GLU A 554 12.85 21.57 0.23
CA GLU A 554 11.55 21.11 -0.27
C GLU A 554 10.58 20.78 0.87
N LEU A 555 11.05 20.07 1.91
CA LEU A 555 10.23 19.75 3.09
C LEU A 555 9.74 21.00 3.81
N LEU A 556 10.62 22.00 4.00
CA LEU A 556 10.29 23.26 4.65
C LEU A 556 9.28 24.07 3.84
N ASP A 557 9.51 24.20 2.54
CA ASP A 557 8.62 24.91 1.62
C ASP A 557 7.23 24.27 1.58
N ARG A 558 7.17 22.94 1.50
CA ARG A 558 5.91 22.19 1.50
C ARG A 558 5.19 22.26 2.84
N LEU A 559 5.92 22.23 3.95
CA LEU A 559 5.35 22.42 5.28
C LEU A 559 4.73 23.81 5.41
N ALA A 560 5.48 24.86 5.04
CA ALA A 560 5.01 26.26 5.09
C ALA A 560 3.79 26.51 4.18
N ALA A 561 3.75 25.84 3.01
CA ALA A 561 2.64 25.95 2.07
C ALA A 561 1.45 25.02 2.39
N GLY A 562 1.49 24.24 3.49
CA GLY A 562 0.45 23.25 3.82
C GLY A 562 0.28 22.18 2.74
N ARG A 563 1.40 21.68 2.18
CA ARG A 563 1.37 20.67 1.11
C ARG A 563 1.80 19.29 1.60
N SER A 564 1.30 18.24 0.93
CA SER A 564 1.75 16.87 1.16
C SER A 564 3.22 16.69 0.73
N PHE A 565 3.90 15.71 1.36
CA PHE A 565 5.29 15.35 1.08
C PHE A 565 5.41 14.22 0.03
N ASP A 566 4.29 13.79 -0.53
CA ASP A 566 4.24 12.83 -1.63
C ASP A 566 4.60 13.45 -2.99
N LEU A 567 4.55 12.65 -4.06
CA LEU A 567 4.86 13.11 -5.42
C LEU A 567 3.88 14.18 -5.96
N THR A 568 2.71 14.34 -5.36
CA THR A 568 1.66 15.25 -5.85
C THR A 568 1.77 16.66 -5.27
N GLY A 569 2.33 16.81 -4.05
CA GLY A 569 2.37 18.09 -3.35
C GLY A 569 0.97 18.69 -3.15
N ARG A 570 -0.04 17.84 -2.92
CA ARG A 570 -1.44 18.25 -2.71
C ARG A 570 -1.57 19.19 -1.53
N ARG A 571 -2.44 20.18 -1.62
CA ARG A 571 -2.78 21.04 -0.49
C ARG A 571 -3.53 20.25 0.57
N LEU A 572 -3.11 20.39 1.83
CA LEU A 572 -3.71 19.75 2.99
C LEU A 572 -4.40 20.81 3.86
N PRO A 573 -5.48 20.48 4.56
CA PRO A 573 -6.07 21.31 5.59
C PRO A 573 -5.19 21.24 6.86
N ASP A 574 -3.99 21.79 6.77
CA ASP A 574 -3.00 21.78 7.83
C ASP A 574 -2.91 23.20 8.40
N GLY A 575 -3.10 23.34 9.71
CA GLY A 575 -3.11 24.65 10.38
C GLY A 575 -1.80 25.42 10.21
N THR A 576 -1.69 26.09 9.08
CA THR A 576 -0.64 27.10 8.85
C THR A 576 -0.90 28.39 9.63
N ARG A 577 -1.99 28.46 10.40
CA ARG A 577 -2.32 29.60 11.27
C ARG A 577 -1.61 29.43 12.61
N GLY A 578 -0.31 29.80 12.67
CA GLY A 578 0.39 29.88 13.94
C GLY A 578 1.86 29.50 13.98
N ALA A 579 2.48 29.09 12.89
CA ALA A 579 3.93 28.98 12.80
C ALA A 579 4.51 30.26 12.16
N THR A 580 4.45 31.34 12.90
CA THR A 580 5.37 32.47 12.66
C THR A 580 6.70 32.09 13.34
N PRO A 581 7.86 32.27 12.66
CA PRO A 581 9.17 31.84 13.13
C PRO A 581 9.58 32.53 14.44
#